data_73fa767b4833e395b840cf695f36625e
#
_entry.id   73fa767b4833e395b840cf695f36625e
#
_cell.length_a   1.000
_cell.length_b   1.000
_cell.length_c   1.000
_cell.angle_alpha   90.00
_cell.angle_beta   90.00
_cell.angle_gamma   90.00
#
_symmetry.space_group_name_H-M   'P 1'
#
loop_
_entity.id
_entity.type
_entity.pdbx_description
1 polymer ?
#
loop_
_entity_poly.entity_id
_entity_poly.type
_entity_poly.pdbx_seq_one_letter_code
_entity_poly.pdbx_strand_id
1 'polypeptide(L)'
;MASKKEAWKSELYGDEVREKIEEFAEKGVDAIPEEERDKWFTRFKFWGVFQQRTGQDSYFMMRLTNANGVLEPGQLRAIGEVARDYASGPVENPEFGDAWVDLTTRQSIQLHWLELEDIPAVWEKLEAAGVSSRSAGGDTMRNITGCPVAGRDKHELVESQPLLDRFQADLRGNDALSNMPRKFNISVTGCREGCAQDSINDVGLEPAKKEVDGETVTGFNVRVGGGLGSRKPRVARDLDVFVADEERAYEVVRGFVELYHEHGNRDVRARARSRFFVDEWGTEKIRDLLQEEYVDFELRSAGENIRDEYTYNAGRPESAGKHDHVGVHEQADGDYYVGLSVAVGRLTASDAIELADIADEYGSGEVRLTRRQNPLLMDVPEEKLDDLLAEPLLGKHTPVPNPFQRGTVACTGTEFCSLALTETKARTARMLRWLRDNVDVPDDVSQLKIHYSGCTADCGQANTADIGLFGMRAQKDGEMVEAMDIGVGGGIGEDPSFVEWVRQRIPADEVPGAIASLVEAFAERREPGQTFREWVEAEGTEAVTEYCVPEETDFEAPYMHDAKQSWYPFAEDEAQSEQTVTSD
;
A
#
# COMPACT_ATOMS: atom_id res chain seq x y z
N MET A 1 -19.94 19.99 17.16
CA MET A 1 -18.82 20.97 16.94
C MET A 1 -17.79 20.28 16.06
N ALA A 2 -17.39 20.94 14.99
CA ALA A 2 -16.34 20.42 14.11
C ALA A 2 -15.07 20.06 14.91
N SER A 3 -14.34 19.04 14.45
CA SER A 3 -13.10 18.64 15.12
C SER A 3 -12.05 19.77 15.03
N LYS A 4 -11.10 19.80 15.99
CA LYS A 4 -9.98 20.78 15.97
C LYS A 4 -9.27 20.80 14.61
N LYS A 5 -9.14 19.64 13.95
CA LYS A 5 -8.50 19.53 12.61
C LYS A 5 -9.35 20.13 11.50
N GLU A 6 -10.68 20.06 11.57
CA GLU A 6 -11.56 20.73 10.61
C GLU A 6 -11.44 22.26 10.72
N ALA A 7 -11.37 22.79 11.94
CA ALA A 7 -11.12 24.22 12.14
C ALA A 7 -9.79 24.65 11.51
N TRP A 8 -8.73 23.86 11.67
CA TRP A 8 -7.42 24.16 11.05
C TRP A 8 -7.46 24.12 9.53
N LYS A 9 -8.21 23.19 8.93
CA LYS A 9 -8.36 23.10 7.47
C LYS A 9 -9.16 24.28 6.90
N SER A 10 -10.16 24.79 7.63
CA SER A 10 -10.93 25.95 7.21
C SER A 10 -10.17 27.29 7.29
N GLU A 11 -9.10 27.36 8.10
CA GLU A 11 -8.24 28.56 8.16
C GLU A 11 -7.25 28.61 6.98
N LEU A 12 -6.57 27.50 6.71
CA LEU A 12 -5.57 27.36 5.65
C LEU A 12 -5.39 25.88 5.29
N TYR A 13 -5.50 25.55 4.03
CA TYR A 13 -5.28 24.17 3.52
C TYR A 13 -5.00 24.20 2.01
N GLY A 14 -4.57 23.07 1.45
CA GLY A 14 -4.30 22.98 0.02
C GLY A 14 -2.99 23.64 -0.40
N ASP A 15 -3.00 24.31 -1.53
CA ASP A 15 -1.80 24.85 -2.16
C ASP A 15 -1.13 25.98 -1.37
N GLU A 16 -1.90 26.79 -0.69
CA GLU A 16 -1.38 27.90 0.14
C GLU A 16 -0.43 27.43 1.27
N VAL A 17 -0.48 26.13 1.62
CA VAL A 17 0.43 25.57 2.63
C VAL A 17 1.87 25.50 2.14
N ARG A 18 2.12 25.42 0.82
CA ARG A 18 3.46 25.34 0.25
C ARG A 18 4.33 26.53 0.64
N GLU A 19 3.81 27.74 0.47
CA GLU A 19 4.52 28.98 0.82
C GLU A 19 4.94 28.99 2.30
N LYS A 20 4.10 28.41 3.17
CA LYS A 20 4.41 28.28 4.60
C LYS A 20 5.49 27.24 4.89
N ILE A 21 5.52 26.14 4.15
CA ILE A 21 6.60 25.15 4.26
C ILE A 21 7.93 25.80 3.83
N GLU A 22 7.94 26.50 2.70
CA GLU A 22 9.11 27.22 2.20
C GLU A 22 9.59 28.30 3.18
N GLU A 23 8.67 29.07 3.79
CA GLU A 23 8.98 30.05 4.83
C GLU A 23 9.64 29.40 6.06
N PHE A 24 9.12 28.25 6.51
CA PHE A 24 9.71 27.53 7.65
C PHE A 24 11.01 26.80 7.28
N ALA A 25 11.17 26.35 6.04
CA ALA A 25 12.42 25.79 5.56
C ALA A 25 13.57 26.83 5.62
N GLU A 26 13.30 28.09 5.28
CA GLU A 26 14.30 29.16 5.40
C GLU A 26 14.68 29.51 6.86
N LYS A 27 13.75 29.31 7.81
CA LYS A 27 13.89 29.73 9.21
C LYS A 27 14.29 28.58 10.15
N GLY A 28 14.23 27.35 9.68
CA GLY A 28 14.40 26.13 10.46
C GLY A 28 13.13 25.70 11.21
N VAL A 29 13.04 24.40 11.50
CA VAL A 29 11.89 23.78 12.19
C VAL A 29 11.59 24.43 13.54
N ASP A 30 12.61 24.93 14.24
CA ASP A 30 12.48 25.59 15.55
C ASP A 30 11.81 26.96 15.49
N ALA A 31 11.67 27.53 14.30
CA ALA A 31 10.87 28.75 14.10
C ALA A 31 9.35 28.49 14.18
N ILE A 32 8.92 27.23 14.14
CA ILE A 32 7.52 26.84 14.36
C ILE A 32 7.25 26.78 15.85
N PRO A 33 6.37 27.66 16.42
CA PRO A 33 6.03 27.61 17.84
C PRO A 33 5.56 26.20 18.26
N GLU A 34 6.03 25.69 19.36
CA GLU A 34 5.74 24.34 19.83
C GLU A 34 4.24 24.07 19.92
N GLU A 35 3.46 25.03 20.43
CA GLU A 35 2.00 24.95 20.53
C GLU A 35 1.28 24.93 19.17
N GLU A 36 1.96 25.33 18.07
CA GLU A 36 1.42 25.30 16.71
C GLU A 36 1.95 24.14 15.85
N ARG A 37 2.97 23.42 16.31
CA ARG A 37 3.60 22.33 15.53
C ARG A 37 2.59 21.28 15.06
N ASP A 38 1.68 20.78 15.92
CA ASP A 38 0.64 19.81 15.52
C ASP A 38 -0.30 20.36 14.42
N LYS A 39 -0.58 21.66 14.44
CA LYS A 39 -1.38 22.34 13.42
C LYS A 39 -0.64 22.40 12.08
N TRP A 40 0.61 22.86 12.08
CA TRP A 40 1.40 22.98 10.86
C TRP A 40 1.75 21.62 10.27
N PHE A 41 2.21 20.66 11.06
CA PHE A 41 2.53 19.32 10.59
C PHE A 41 1.28 18.56 10.12
N THR A 42 0.08 18.92 10.59
CA THR A 42 -1.17 18.40 10.03
C THR A 42 -1.42 18.97 8.63
N ARG A 43 -1.11 20.25 8.38
CA ARG A 43 -1.26 20.92 7.10
C ARG A 43 -0.21 20.49 6.08
N PHE A 44 1.06 20.36 6.49
CA PHE A 44 2.17 19.91 5.64
C PHE A 44 1.88 18.57 4.93
N LYS A 45 1.07 17.74 5.53
CA LYS A 45 0.67 16.44 4.95
C LYS A 45 0.00 16.57 3.59
N PHE A 46 -0.63 17.68 3.27
CA PHE A 46 -1.18 17.92 1.92
C PHE A 46 -0.07 17.89 0.86
N TRP A 47 1.07 18.46 1.16
CA TRP A 47 2.27 18.45 0.30
C TRP A 47 3.15 17.23 0.51
N GLY A 48 2.62 16.17 1.09
CA GLY A 48 3.34 14.91 1.29
C GLY A 48 4.41 14.95 2.37
N VAL A 49 4.54 16.05 3.11
CA VAL A 49 5.54 16.23 4.16
C VAL A 49 4.96 15.81 5.52
N PHE A 50 5.56 14.79 6.13
CA PHE A 50 5.11 14.22 7.40
C PHE A 50 6.26 14.23 8.38
N GLN A 51 6.08 14.85 9.54
CA GLN A 51 7.02 14.65 10.64
C GLN A 51 7.14 13.15 10.95
N GLN A 52 8.34 12.70 11.18
CA GLN A 52 8.62 11.33 11.61
C GLN A 52 8.22 11.14 13.08
N ARG A 53 8.55 10.02 13.69
CA ARG A 53 8.17 9.71 15.07
C ARG A 53 8.87 10.64 16.08
N THR A 54 8.37 10.64 17.31
CA THR A 54 9.00 11.32 18.45
C THR A 54 10.46 10.89 18.61
N GLY A 55 11.33 11.83 18.90
CA GLY A 55 12.78 11.63 18.94
C GLY A 55 13.47 11.86 17.58
N GLN A 56 12.69 12.03 16.50
CA GLN A 56 13.17 12.38 15.17
C GLN A 56 12.54 13.72 14.72
N ASP A 57 12.45 14.68 15.64
CA ASP A 57 11.63 15.88 15.48
C ASP A 57 12.11 16.81 14.35
N SER A 58 13.40 16.74 13.98
CA SER A 58 13.98 17.49 12.88
C SER A 58 13.75 16.83 11.51
N TYR A 59 13.32 15.56 11.49
CA TYR A 59 13.23 14.79 10.25
C TYR A 59 11.81 14.59 9.77
N PHE A 60 11.67 14.57 8.45
CA PHE A 60 10.41 14.41 7.75
C PHE A 60 10.47 13.28 6.73
N MET A 61 9.33 12.66 6.53
CA MET A 61 9.09 11.77 5.40
C MET A 61 8.36 12.54 4.31
N MET A 62 8.81 12.42 3.06
CA MET A 62 8.04 12.88 1.90
C MET A 62 7.39 11.69 1.19
N ARG A 63 6.11 11.81 0.91
CA ARG A 63 5.40 10.86 0.04
C ARG A 63 5.19 11.50 -1.32
N LEU A 64 5.54 10.73 -2.36
CA LEU A 64 5.35 11.13 -3.74
C LEU A 64 3.97 10.70 -4.26
N THR A 65 3.59 11.21 -5.41
CA THR A 65 2.36 10.83 -6.12
C THR A 65 2.66 10.59 -7.58
N ASN A 66 2.20 9.45 -8.06
CA ASN A 66 2.30 9.03 -9.44
C ASN A 66 1.06 8.21 -9.79
N ALA A 67 0.37 8.58 -10.86
CA ALA A 67 -0.86 7.91 -11.29
C ALA A 67 -0.59 6.42 -11.51
N ASN A 68 -1.41 5.56 -10.91
CA ASN A 68 -1.32 4.10 -11.08
C ASN A 68 0.09 3.51 -10.87
N GLY A 69 0.97 4.19 -10.17
CA GLY A 69 2.35 3.73 -9.99
C GLY A 69 3.24 3.87 -11.21
N VAL A 70 2.78 4.52 -12.27
CA VAL A 70 3.58 4.72 -13.48
C VAL A 70 4.68 5.75 -13.20
N LEU A 71 5.90 5.38 -13.47
CA LEU A 71 7.10 6.22 -13.46
C LEU A 71 7.63 6.30 -14.89
N GLU A 72 7.53 7.48 -15.47
CA GLU A 72 8.07 7.78 -16.80
C GLU A 72 9.61 7.66 -16.81
N PRO A 73 10.23 7.47 -17.98
CA PRO A 73 11.67 7.38 -18.09
C PRO A 73 12.41 8.50 -17.34
N GLY A 74 13.40 8.14 -16.54
CA GLY A 74 14.20 9.06 -15.73
C GLY A 74 13.60 9.47 -14.38
N GLN A 75 12.31 9.29 -14.13
CA GLN A 75 11.69 9.67 -12.85
C GLN A 75 12.21 8.86 -11.68
N LEU A 76 12.36 7.54 -11.83
CA LEU A 76 12.92 6.70 -10.76
C LEU A 76 14.37 7.06 -10.46
N ARG A 77 15.17 7.40 -11.48
CA ARG A 77 16.55 7.88 -11.30
C ARG A 77 16.58 9.18 -10.49
N ALA A 78 15.75 10.16 -10.84
CA ALA A 78 15.67 11.42 -10.10
C ALA A 78 15.26 11.20 -8.64
N ILE A 79 14.33 10.28 -8.37
CA ILE A 79 13.92 9.91 -7.01
C ILE A 79 15.08 9.26 -6.25
N GLY A 80 15.83 8.33 -6.88
CA GLY A 80 17.00 7.69 -6.30
C GLY A 80 18.12 8.69 -6.01
N GLU A 81 18.37 9.65 -6.89
CA GLU A 81 19.35 10.73 -6.67
C GLU A 81 18.94 11.64 -5.51
N VAL A 82 17.67 12.01 -5.42
CA VAL A 82 17.15 12.78 -4.27
C VAL A 82 17.28 11.97 -2.98
N ALA A 83 17.00 10.68 -3.01
CA ALA A 83 17.20 9.81 -1.84
C ALA A 83 18.67 9.80 -1.38
N ARG A 84 19.60 9.64 -2.31
CA ARG A 84 21.04 9.65 -2.03
C ARG A 84 21.53 11.00 -1.48
N ASP A 85 21.06 12.11 -2.07
CA ASP A 85 21.60 13.45 -1.80
C ASP A 85 20.95 14.12 -0.57
N TYR A 86 19.70 13.76 -0.21
CA TYR A 86 18.90 14.47 0.81
C TYR A 86 18.21 13.56 1.83
N ALA A 87 18.09 12.26 1.56
CA ALA A 87 17.31 11.35 2.40
C ALA A 87 18.19 10.27 3.05
N SER A 88 19.41 10.63 3.40
CA SER A 88 20.33 9.77 4.11
C SER A 88 20.06 9.80 5.61
N GLY A 89 19.98 8.62 6.23
CA GLY A 89 19.82 8.51 7.67
C GLY A 89 21.06 8.97 8.43
N PRO A 90 20.89 9.46 9.67
CA PRO A 90 22.02 9.85 10.53
C PRO A 90 22.86 8.65 10.99
N VAL A 91 22.34 7.44 10.81
CA VAL A 91 22.98 6.16 11.10
C VAL A 91 22.63 5.16 10.02
N GLU A 92 23.59 4.36 9.60
CA GLU A 92 23.41 3.28 8.65
C GLU A 92 22.47 2.20 9.23
N ASN A 93 21.41 1.87 8.49
CA ASN A 93 20.54 0.75 8.82
C ASN A 93 21.26 -0.56 8.48
N PRO A 94 21.39 -1.52 9.42
CA PRO A 94 22.15 -2.75 9.19
C PRO A 94 21.58 -3.66 8.10
N GLU A 95 20.32 -3.41 7.63
CA GLU A 95 19.69 -4.17 6.57
C GLU A 95 19.68 -3.44 5.21
N PHE A 96 19.67 -2.10 5.23
CA PHE A 96 19.35 -1.32 4.02
C PHE A 96 20.34 -0.17 3.73
N GLY A 97 21.40 -0.02 4.54
CA GLY A 97 22.35 1.08 4.37
C GLY A 97 21.84 2.42 4.94
N ASP A 98 22.25 3.54 4.35
CA ASP A 98 22.01 4.89 4.86
C ASP A 98 20.94 5.67 4.05
N ALA A 99 20.73 5.33 2.77
CA ALA A 99 19.79 6.01 1.89
C ALA A 99 18.96 5.01 1.06
N TRP A 100 17.65 5.19 1.05
CA TRP A 100 16.71 4.30 0.32
C TRP A 100 15.43 4.99 -0.08
N VAL A 101 14.66 4.29 -0.92
CA VAL A 101 13.28 4.61 -1.28
C VAL A 101 12.35 3.49 -0.82
N ASP A 102 11.20 3.83 -0.22
CA ASP A 102 10.19 2.87 0.19
C ASP A 102 9.03 2.83 -0.81
N LEU A 103 8.87 1.71 -1.50
CA LEU A 103 7.70 1.41 -2.33
C LEU A 103 6.49 1.13 -1.43
N THR A 104 5.32 1.66 -1.79
CA THR A 104 4.15 1.61 -0.91
C THR A 104 3.04 0.71 -1.44
N THR A 105 2.13 0.28 -0.56
CA THR A 105 0.92 -0.46 -0.91
C THR A 105 -0.11 0.37 -1.70
N ARG A 106 0.23 1.61 -2.08
CA ARG A 106 -0.57 2.49 -2.94
C ARG A 106 0.18 2.94 -4.20
N GLN A 107 1.08 2.10 -4.70
CA GLN A 107 1.82 2.35 -5.95
C GLN A 107 2.50 3.72 -5.94
N SER A 108 3.16 4.05 -4.85
CA SER A 108 3.81 5.34 -4.63
C SER A 108 5.14 5.12 -3.90
N ILE A 109 5.92 6.18 -3.73
CA ILE A 109 7.24 6.14 -3.09
C ILE A 109 7.25 7.06 -1.86
N GLN A 110 8.02 6.67 -0.85
CA GLN A 110 8.33 7.48 0.32
C GLN A 110 9.84 7.65 0.45
N LEU A 111 10.24 8.89 0.76
CA LEU A 111 11.59 9.27 1.14
C LEU A 111 11.60 9.60 2.63
N HIS A 112 12.60 9.13 3.35
CA HIS A 112 12.72 9.32 4.79
C HIS A 112 13.96 10.18 5.11
N TRP A 113 14.10 10.62 6.35
CA TRP A 113 15.24 11.39 6.84
C TRP A 113 15.44 12.79 6.20
N LEU A 114 14.44 13.35 5.57
CA LEU A 114 14.52 14.69 4.99
C LEU A 114 14.51 15.75 6.10
N GLU A 115 15.39 16.73 6.02
CA GLU A 115 15.32 17.93 6.86
C GLU A 115 14.32 18.93 6.25
N LEU A 116 13.67 19.74 7.09
CA LEU A 116 12.67 20.71 6.60
C LEU A 116 13.31 21.72 5.65
N GLU A 117 14.53 22.11 5.94
CA GLU A 117 15.36 23.05 5.21
C GLU A 117 15.63 22.61 3.77
N ASP A 118 15.69 21.30 3.53
CA ASP A 118 15.96 20.72 2.21
C ASP A 118 14.70 20.55 1.34
N ILE A 119 13.51 20.63 1.92
CA ILE A 119 12.25 20.36 1.20
C ILE A 119 12.10 21.18 -0.09
N PRO A 120 12.42 22.51 -0.13
CA PRO A 120 12.33 23.28 -1.37
C PRO A 120 13.26 22.77 -2.48
N ALA A 121 14.51 22.40 -2.14
CA ALA A 121 15.47 21.85 -3.10
C ALA A 121 15.06 20.46 -3.59
N VAL A 122 14.50 19.64 -2.71
CA VAL A 122 13.93 18.34 -3.04
C VAL A 122 12.76 18.49 -4.03
N TRP A 123 11.85 19.43 -3.78
CA TRP A 123 10.75 19.71 -4.71
C TRP A 123 11.26 20.20 -6.07
N GLU A 124 12.22 21.10 -6.10
CA GLU A 124 12.79 21.60 -7.37
C GLU A 124 13.34 20.44 -8.23
N LYS A 125 14.11 19.53 -7.63
CA LYS A 125 14.66 18.35 -8.34
C LYS A 125 13.56 17.39 -8.82
N LEU A 126 12.59 17.06 -7.96
CA LEU A 126 11.51 16.14 -8.28
C LEU A 126 10.56 16.72 -9.33
N GLU A 127 10.16 17.99 -9.19
CA GLU A 127 9.28 18.67 -10.14
C GLU A 127 9.94 18.87 -11.51
N ALA A 128 11.26 19.10 -11.56
CA ALA A 128 12.02 19.11 -12.81
C ALA A 128 11.96 17.77 -13.58
N ALA A 129 11.80 16.65 -12.87
CA ALA A 129 11.58 15.32 -13.44
C ALA A 129 10.07 14.98 -13.61
N GLY A 130 9.15 15.91 -13.35
CA GLY A 130 7.71 15.65 -13.44
C GLY A 130 7.13 14.87 -12.26
N VAL A 131 7.85 14.73 -11.14
CA VAL A 131 7.39 14.03 -9.93
C VAL A 131 6.84 15.03 -8.93
N SER A 132 5.71 14.71 -8.29
CA SER A 132 5.05 15.59 -7.33
C SER A 132 4.79 14.91 -6.00
N SER A 133 4.72 15.71 -4.92
CA SER A 133 4.24 15.27 -3.60
C SER A 133 2.87 15.88 -3.22
N ARG A 134 2.30 16.72 -4.09
CA ARG A 134 1.01 17.39 -3.86
C ARG A 134 -0.12 16.38 -3.69
N SER A 135 -0.99 16.60 -2.72
CA SER A 135 -2.12 15.72 -2.35
C SER A 135 -1.73 14.31 -1.88
N ALA A 136 -0.44 14.07 -1.53
CA ALA A 136 0.00 12.76 -1.08
C ALA A 136 -0.43 12.40 0.36
N GLY A 137 -0.92 13.38 1.12
CA GLY A 137 -1.29 13.19 2.51
C GLY A 137 -2.46 14.04 2.98
N GLY A 138 -2.81 13.93 4.26
CA GLY A 138 -3.91 14.69 4.84
C GLY A 138 -5.30 14.15 4.49
N ASP A 139 -6.29 15.02 4.57
CA ASP A 139 -7.69 14.72 4.26
C ASP A 139 -8.00 15.16 2.82
N THR A 140 -7.48 14.43 1.86
CA THR A 140 -7.61 14.69 0.44
C THR A 140 -7.76 13.38 -0.32
N MET A 141 -8.03 13.47 -1.61
CA MET A 141 -7.92 12.35 -2.52
C MET A 141 -6.47 11.91 -2.62
N ARG A 142 -6.24 10.61 -2.44
CA ARG A 142 -4.90 10.01 -2.45
C ARG A 142 -4.51 9.57 -3.85
N ASN A 143 -3.28 9.08 -3.98
CA ASN A 143 -2.82 8.49 -5.22
C ASN A 143 -3.88 7.54 -5.80
N ILE A 144 -4.26 7.75 -7.06
CA ILE A 144 -5.18 6.88 -7.79
C ILE A 144 -4.43 5.59 -8.11
N THR A 145 -5.05 4.45 -7.81
CA THR A 145 -4.42 3.13 -7.98
C THR A 145 -5.21 2.27 -8.94
N GLY A 146 -4.52 1.38 -9.64
CA GLY A 146 -5.14 0.49 -10.60
C GLY A 146 -4.32 -0.75 -10.89
N CYS A 147 -4.66 -1.44 -11.97
CA CYS A 147 -3.82 -2.52 -12.48
C CYS A 147 -2.45 -1.94 -12.86
N PRO A 148 -1.33 -2.48 -12.34
CA PRO A 148 0.00 -1.95 -12.67
C PRO A 148 0.37 -2.17 -14.14
N VAL A 149 -0.29 -3.08 -14.84
CA VAL A 149 -0.08 -3.36 -16.27
C VAL A 149 -1.28 -2.93 -17.12
N ALA A 150 -2.06 -1.96 -16.65
CA ALA A 150 -3.16 -1.37 -17.40
C ALA A 150 -2.69 -0.89 -18.78
N GLY A 151 -3.43 -1.23 -19.84
CA GLY A 151 -3.10 -0.94 -21.24
C GLY A 151 -1.95 -1.77 -21.80
N ARG A 152 -1.40 -2.74 -21.05
CA ARG A 152 -0.36 -3.68 -21.47
C ARG A 152 -0.77 -5.14 -21.29
N ASP A 153 -1.73 -5.42 -20.42
CA ASP A 153 -2.16 -6.78 -20.09
C ASP A 153 -3.02 -7.36 -21.22
N LYS A 154 -2.58 -8.44 -21.84
CA LYS A 154 -3.37 -9.17 -22.85
C LYS A 154 -4.67 -9.80 -22.31
N HIS A 155 -4.83 -9.84 -21.00
CA HIS A 155 -6.01 -10.38 -20.31
C HIS A 155 -6.91 -9.29 -19.72
N GLU A 156 -6.64 -8.01 -19.98
CA GLU A 156 -7.47 -6.91 -19.54
C GLU A 156 -8.84 -6.97 -20.25
N LEU A 157 -9.91 -6.97 -19.46
CA LEU A 157 -11.28 -7.00 -19.98
C LEU A 157 -11.73 -5.61 -20.43
N VAL A 158 -11.29 -4.58 -19.71
CA VAL A 158 -11.57 -3.17 -19.98
C VAL A 158 -10.26 -2.41 -19.80
N GLU A 159 -9.85 -1.68 -20.82
CA GLU A 159 -8.69 -0.81 -20.72
C GLU A 159 -8.94 0.27 -19.65
N SER A 160 -8.16 0.24 -18.57
CA SER A 160 -8.39 1.08 -17.40
C SER A 160 -7.48 2.30 -17.31
N GLN A 161 -6.36 2.34 -18.07
CA GLN A 161 -5.37 3.41 -17.98
C GLN A 161 -5.94 4.81 -18.30
N PRO A 162 -6.73 5.03 -19.38
CA PRO A 162 -7.29 6.37 -19.67
C PRO A 162 -8.14 6.93 -18.54
N LEU A 163 -8.96 6.06 -17.90
CA LEU A 163 -9.80 6.45 -16.78
C LEU A 163 -8.97 6.78 -15.51
N LEU A 164 -7.90 6.02 -15.26
CA LEU A 164 -6.96 6.28 -14.18
C LEU A 164 -6.27 7.64 -14.34
N ASP A 165 -5.81 7.95 -15.55
CA ASP A 165 -5.17 9.21 -15.88
C ASP A 165 -6.14 10.39 -15.72
N ARG A 166 -7.38 10.22 -16.15
CA ARG A 166 -8.42 11.23 -15.99
C ARG A 166 -8.77 11.49 -14.52
N PHE A 167 -8.92 10.45 -13.70
CA PHE A 167 -9.10 10.63 -12.26
C PHE A 167 -7.93 11.35 -11.61
N GLN A 168 -6.71 11.03 -12.06
CA GLN A 168 -5.51 11.69 -11.58
C GLN A 168 -5.48 13.18 -11.94
N ALA A 169 -5.84 13.52 -13.18
CA ALA A 169 -5.81 14.89 -13.70
C ALA A 169 -6.93 15.76 -13.11
N ASP A 170 -8.16 15.24 -13.05
CA ASP A 170 -9.34 16.04 -12.79
C ASP A 170 -9.79 16.01 -11.31
N LEU A 171 -9.56 14.91 -10.61
CA LEU A 171 -10.05 14.75 -9.24
C LEU A 171 -8.93 14.90 -8.20
N ARG A 172 -7.77 14.26 -8.43
CA ARG A 172 -6.65 14.37 -7.49
C ARG A 172 -5.99 15.74 -7.63
N GLY A 173 -5.88 16.48 -6.54
CA GLY A 173 -5.33 17.82 -6.56
C GLY A 173 -6.28 18.89 -7.07
N ASN A 174 -7.53 18.57 -7.31
CA ASN A 174 -8.58 19.56 -7.54
C ASN A 174 -8.83 20.35 -6.25
N ASP A 175 -8.65 21.67 -6.30
CA ASP A 175 -8.76 22.55 -5.13
C ASP A 175 -10.15 22.48 -4.48
N ALA A 176 -11.22 22.38 -5.28
CA ALA A 176 -12.59 22.23 -4.79
C ALA A 176 -12.79 20.94 -3.98
N LEU A 177 -11.98 19.91 -4.25
CA LEU A 177 -12.03 18.59 -3.61
C LEU A 177 -10.84 18.36 -2.67
N SER A 178 -9.98 19.35 -2.45
CA SER A 178 -8.76 19.18 -1.65
C SER A 178 -9.03 19.02 -0.15
N ASN A 179 -10.15 19.57 0.36
CA ASN A 179 -10.55 19.49 1.76
C ASN A 179 -11.67 18.45 1.96
N MET A 180 -11.35 17.17 1.81
CA MET A 180 -12.30 16.07 2.05
C MET A 180 -12.60 15.91 3.55
N PRO A 181 -13.74 15.31 3.95
CA PRO A 181 -14.00 14.92 5.34
C PRO A 181 -12.89 14.03 5.92
N ARG A 182 -12.33 13.13 5.07
CA ARG A 182 -11.20 12.26 5.41
C ARG A 182 -10.47 11.85 4.12
N LYS A 183 -9.26 11.26 4.25
CA LYS A 183 -8.54 10.68 3.09
C LYS A 183 -9.49 9.83 2.26
N PHE A 184 -9.41 9.96 0.94
CA PHE A 184 -10.25 9.25 -0.01
C PHE A 184 -9.39 8.48 -1.01
N ASN A 185 -9.79 7.26 -1.34
CA ASN A 185 -9.03 6.35 -2.19
C ASN A 185 -9.91 5.85 -3.33
N ILE A 186 -9.41 5.92 -4.55
CA ILE A 186 -10.02 5.34 -5.76
C ILE A 186 -9.11 4.23 -6.27
N SER A 187 -9.71 3.16 -6.78
CA SER A 187 -9.00 2.07 -7.45
C SER A 187 -9.80 1.56 -8.65
N VAL A 188 -9.13 1.32 -9.77
CA VAL A 188 -9.72 0.78 -10.99
C VAL A 188 -9.01 -0.51 -11.36
N THR A 189 -9.77 -1.58 -11.53
CA THR A 189 -9.27 -2.88 -11.96
C THR A 189 -9.75 -3.16 -13.38
N GLY A 190 -8.84 -3.48 -14.31
CA GLY A 190 -9.17 -3.79 -15.71
C GLY A 190 -9.43 -5.29 -15.96
N CYS A 191 -9.01 -6.16 -15.03
CA CYS A 191 -9.21 -7.61 -15.06
C CYS A 191 -9.77 -8.11 -13.72
N ARG A 192 -10.20 -9.38 -13.66
CA ARG A 192 -10.86 -9.95 -12.46
C ARG A 192 -9.89 -10.38 -11.35
N GLU A 193 -8.59 -10.32 -11.56
CA GLU A 193 -7.59 -10.71 -10.55
C GLU A 193 -7.66 -9.86 -9.26
N GLY A 194 -8.21 -8.64 -9.34
CA GLY A 194 -8.34 -7.77 -8.19
C GLY A 194 -7.01 -7.26 -7.61
N CYS A 195 -5.93 -7.30 -8.40
CA CYS A 195 -4.61 -6.82 -7.97
C CYS A 195 -4.59 -5.33 -7.63
N ALA A 196 -5.48 -4.53 -8.22
CA ALA A 196 -5.73 -3.14 -7.86
C ALA A 196 -6.47 -2.97 -6.52
N GLN A 197 -7.01 -4.07 -5.96
CA GLN A 197 -7.67 -4.10 -4.64
C GLN A 197 -8.87 -3.15 -4.53
N ASP A 198 -9.71 -3.11 -5.57
CA ASP A 198 -10.93 -2.29 -5.65
C ASP A 198 -11.84 -2.49 -4.44
N SER A 199 -11.98 -3.73 -3.97
CA SER A 199 -12.86 -4.12 -2.85
C SER A 199 -12.52 -3.49 -1.49
N ILE A 200 -11.35 -2.87 -1.31
CA ILE A 200 -10.94 -2.24 -0.05
C ILE A 200 -10.65 -0.73 -0.18
N ASN A 201 -11.20 -0.09 -1.20
CA ASN A 201 -11.07 1.35 -1.44
C ASN A 201 -12.40 2.09 -1.17
N ASP A 202 -12.33 3.43 -1.06
CA ASP A 202 -13.51 4.27 -0.84
C ASP A 202 -14.43 4.22 -2.07
N VAL A 203 -13.85 4.14 -3.29
CA VAL A 203 -14.48 3.73 -4.54
C VAL A 203 -13.60 2.69 -5.21
N GLY A 204 -14.22 1.62 -5.69
CA GLY A 204 -13.61 0.58 -6.53
C GLY A 204 -14.41 0.39 -7.81
N LEU A 205 -13.72 0.35 -8.93
CA LEU A 205 -14.29 -0.05 -10.22
C LEU A 205 -13.80 -1.46 -10.56
N GLU A 206 -14.73 -2.40 -10.61
CA GLU A 206 -14.50 -3.80 -10.93
C GLU A 206 -14.93 -4.07 -12.37
N PRO A 207 -14.12 -4.70 -13.22
CA PRO A 207 -14.48 -4.97 -14.61
C PRO A 207 -15.63 -5.98 -14.66
N ALA A 208 -16.55 -5.74 -15.57
CA ALA A 208 -17.75 -6.55 -15.74
C ALA A 208 -18.08 -6.72 -17.23
N LYS A 209 -18.66 -7.87 -17.58
CA LYS A 209 -19.21 -8.16 -18.89
C LYS A 209 -20.69 -8.50 -18.72
N LYS A 210 -21.53 -7.78 -19.40
CA LYS A 210 -22.99 -7.81 -19.24
C LYS A 210 -23.68 -8.02 -20.58
N GLU A 211 -24.89 -8.56 -20.54
CA GLU A 211 -25.82 -8.47 -21.65
C GLU A 211 -26.69 -7.21 -21.49
N VAL A 212 -26.58 -6.29 -22.42
CA VAL A 212 -27.31 -5.03 -22.41
C VAL A 212 -28.05 -4.90 -23.73
N ASP A 213 -29.38 -4.87 -23.68
CA ASP A 213 -30.25 -4.72 -24.85
C ASP A 213 -30.00 -5.78 -25.96
N GLY A 214 -29.53 -6.97 -25.60
CA GLY A 214 -29.19 -8.09 -26.49
C GLY A 214 -27.79 -8.03 -27.09
N GLU A 215 -26.96 -7.13 -26.62
CA GLU A 215 -25.53 -7.04 -26.98
C GLU A 215 -24.65 -7.28 -25.76
N THR A 216 -23.53 -7.95 -25.96
CA THR A 216 -22.52 -8.13 -24.92
C THR A 216 -21.68 -6.87 -24.79
N VAL A 217 -21.69 -6.26 -23.60
CA VAL A 217 -20.98 -5.01 -23.29
C VAL A 217 -20.02 -5.23 -22.13
N THR A 218 -18.79 -4.73 -22.27
CA THR A 218 -17.82 -4.64 -21.17
C THR A 218 -17.86 -3.26 -20.52
N GLY A 219 -17.54 -3.21 -19.24
CA GLY A 219 -17.54 -1.97 -18.46
C GLY A 219 -17.19 -2.25 -17.01
N PHE A 220 -17.67 -1.43 -16.10
CA PHE A 220 -17.37 -1.55 -14.67
C PHE A 220 -18.62 -1.63 -13.81
N ASN A 221 -18.60 -2.51 -12.80
CA ASN A 221 -19.45 -2.38 -11.64
C ASN A 221 -18.82 -1.38 -10.66
N VAL A 222 -19.63 -0.62 -9.97
CA VAL A 222 -19.19 0.41 -9.02
C VAL A 222 -19.37 -0.10 -7.60
N ARG A 223 -18.29 -0.12 -6.83
CA ARG A 223 -18.28 -0.46 -5.41
C ARG A 223 -17.90 0.74 -4.56
N VAL A 224 -18.50 0.89 -3.37
CA VAL A 224 -18.29 2.04 -2.49
C VAL A 224 -18.10 1.65 -1.03
N GLY A 225 -17.34 2.45 -0.28
CA GLY A 225 -17.24 2.34 1.18
C GLY A 225 -16.30 1.25 1.69
N GLY A 226 -15.36 0.77 0.88
CA GLY A 226 -14.33 -0.16 1.33
C GLY A 226 -13.25 0.50 2.18
N GLY A 227 -12.48 -0.31 2.88
CA GLY A 227 -11.30 0.15 3.61
C GLY A 227 -10.87 -0.74 4.76
N LEU A 228 -9.58 -0.71 5.01
CA LEU A 228 -8.90 -1.37 6.13
C LEU A 228 -8.80 -0.43 7.34
N GLY A 229 -8.16 -0.88 8.38
CA GLY A 229 -7.79 -0.09 9.55
C GLY A 229 -8.84 -0.04 10.66
N SER A 230 -8.36 0.34 11.86
CA SER A 230 -9.15 0.42 13.10
C SER A 230 -9.77 -0.92 13.54
N ARG A 231 -9.20 -2.07 13.18
CA ARG A 231 -9.75 -3.43 13.43
C ARG A 231 -11.21 -3.63 12.97
N LYS A 232 -11.69 -2.78 12.07
CA LYS A 232 -13.04 -2.85 11.50
C LYS A 232 -12.94 -2.68 9.99
N PRO A 233 -12.27 -3.62 9.30
CA PRO A 233 -12.18 -3.57 7.85
C PRO A 233 -13.57 -3.70 7.24
N ARG A 234 -13.73 -3.18 6.02
CA ARG A 234 -14.95 -3.27 5.23
C ARG A 234 -14.59 -3.62 3.80
N VAL A 235 -15.23 -4.63 3.27
CA VAL A 235 -15.33 -4.81 1.84
C VAL A 235 -16.26 -3.74 1.29
N ALA A 236 -15.90 -3.12 0.18
CA ALA A 236 -16.74 -2.15 -0.51
C ALA A 236 -18.06 -2.80 -0.93
N ARG A 237 -19.15 -2.06 -0.75
CA ARG A 237 -20.49 -2.52 -1.11
C ARG A 237 -20.77 -2.23 -2.57
N ASP A 238 -21.48 -3.14 -3.22
CA ASP A 238 -22.03 -2.89 -4.55
C ASP A 238 -23.01 -1.73 -4.48
N LEU A 239 -22.82 -0.75 -5.37
CA LEU A 239 -23.71 0.39 -5.53
C LEU A 239 -24.93 0.05 -6.41
N ASP A 240 -24.94 -1.15 -6.99
CA ASP A 240 -25.88 -1.58 -8.02
C ASP A 240 -25.86 -0.65 -9.25
N VAL A 241 -24.67 -0.30 -9.70
CA VAL A 241 -24.44 0.53 -10.89
C VAL A 241 -23.45 -0.16 -11.81
N PHE A 242 -23.82 -0.31 -13.08
CA PHE A 242 -22.95 -0.71 -14.17
C PHE A 242 -22.75 0.45 -15.15
N VAL A 243 -21.52 0.73 -15.51
CA VAL A 243 -21.11 1.76 -16.46
C VAL A 243 -20.31 1.13 -17.60
N ALA A 244 -20.76 1.37 -18.84
CA ALA A 244 -20.23 0.70 -20.02
C ALA A 244 -19.10 1.48 -20.73
N ASP A 245 -18.87 2.74 -20.33
CA ASP A 245 -17.89 3.62 -20.96
C ASP A 245 -17.17 4.49 -19.93
N GLU A 246 -16.04 5.03 -20.35
CA GLU A 246 -15.15 5.86 -19.52
C GLU A 246 -15.85 7.12 -19.02
N GLU A 247 -16.62 7.81 -19.87
CA GLU A 247 -17.29 9.08 -19.51
C GLU A 247 -18.27 8.87 -18.38
N ARG A 248 -19.15 7.86 -18.49
CA ARG A 248 -20.11 7.54 -17.45
C ARG A 248 -19.45 7.01 -16.18
N ALA A 249 -18.38 6.23 -16.31
CA ALA A 249 -17.59 5.77 -15.16
C ALA A 249 -17.00 6.96 -14.41
N TYR A 250 -16.42 7.93 -15.14
CA TYR A 250 -15.90 9.16 -14.57
C TYR A 250 -16.99 9.96 -13.85
N GLU A 251 -18.13 10.19 -14.49
CA GLU A 251 -19.22 11.01 -13.91
C GLU A 251 -19.80 10.39 -12.65
N VAL A 252 -20.02 9.07 -12.62
CA VAL A 252 -20.54 8.37 -11.43
C VAL A 252 -19.54 8.48 -10.27
N VAL A 253 -18.25 8.26 -10.53
CA VAL A 253 -17.21 8.37 -9.48
C VAL A 253 -17.07 9.80 -9.00
N ARG A 254 -17.05 10.79 -9.90
CA ARG A 254 -17.03 12.22 -9.58
C ARG A 254 -18.23 12.58 -8.70
N GLY A 255 -19.44 12.19 -9.11
CA GLY A 255 -20.65 12.43 -8.34
C GLY A 255 -20.60 11.85 -6.93
N PHE A 256 -20.11 10.63 -6.76
CA PHE A 256 -19.92 10.04 -5.43
C PHE A 256 -18.86 10.78 -4.60
N VAL A 257 -17.77 11.25 -5.21
CA VAL A 257 -16.75 12.06 -4.54
C VAL A 257 -17.34 13.38 -4.04
N GLU A 258 -18.09 14.08 -4.89
CA GLU A 258 -18.77 15.34 -4.56
C GLU A 258 -19.82 15.13 -3.45
N LEU A 259 -20.68 14.12 -3.58
CA LEU A 259 -21.67 13.75 -2.57
C LEU A 259 -21.03 13.46 -1.20
N TYR A 260 -19.93 12.70 -1.17
CA TYR A 260 -19.20 12.45 0.07
C TYR A 260 -18.49 13.71 0.58
N HIS A 261 -17.96 14.55 -0.29
CA HIS A 261 -17.33 15.82 0.10
C HIS A 261 -18.33 16.73 0.81
N GLU A 262 -19.56 16.83 0.32
CA GLU A 262 -20.62 17.67 0.85
C GLU A 262 -21.24 17.11 2.14
N HIS A 263 -21.49 15.81 2.19
CA HIS A 263 -22.31 15.18 3.24
C HIS A 263 -21.55 14.28 4.19
N GLY A 264 -20.28 13.99 3.94
CA GLY A 264 -19.43 13.18 4.80
C GLY A 264 -19.25 13.80 6.19
N ASN A 265 -19.20 12.95 7.22
CA ASN A 265 -19.12 13.39 8.62
C ASN A 265 -17.80 14.13 8.90
N ARG A 266 -17.91 15.42 9.29
CA ARG A 266 -16.77 16.28 9.66
C ARG A 266 -16.69 16.53 11.17
N ASP A 267 -17.75 16.24 11.93
CA ASP A 267 -17.83 16.49 13.37
C ASP A 267 -17.06 15.42 14.16
N VAL A 268 -17.21 14.16 13.77
CA VAL A 268 -16.60 13.03 14.46
C VAL A 268 -15.55 12.37 13.58
N ARG A 269 -14.28 12.75 13.77
CA ARG A 269 -13.16 12.26 12.93
C ARG A 269 -13.05 10.73 12.84
N ALA A 270 -13.38 10.01 13.90
CA ALA A 270 -13.40 8.54 13.91
C ALA A 270 -14.45 7.94 12.98
N ARG A 271 -15.46 8.72 12.60
CA ARG A 271 -16.57 8.36 11.70
C ARG A 271 -16.53 9.10 10.36
N ALA A 272 -15.45 9.80 10.06
CA ALA A 272 -15.34 10.65 8.87
C ALA A 272 -15.00 9.88 7.59
N ARG A 273 -14.57 8.59 7.63
CA ARG A 273 -14.29 7.80 6.42
C ARG A 273 -15.58 7.48 5.64
N SER A 274 -15.49 7.40 4.32
CA SER A 274 -16.60 7.09 3.40
C SER A 274 -17.36 5.81 3.77
N ARG A 275 -16.68 4.80 4.31
CA ARG A 275 -17.31 3.55 4.77
C ARG A 275 -18.41 3.78 5.82
N PHE A 276 -18.24 4.77 6.70
CA PHE A 276 -19.27 5.11 7.68
C PHE A 276 -20.41 5.92 7.07
N PHE A 277 -20.10 6.74 6.06
CA PHE A 277 -21.11 7.43 5.26
C PHE A 277 -22.00 6.43 4.51
N VAL A 278 -21.39 5.43 3.86
CA VAL A 278 -22.11 4.34 3.17
C VAL A 278 -22.90 3.46 4.16
N ASP A 279 -22.34 3.19 5.35
CA ASP A 279 -23.05 2.44 6.41
C ASP A 279 -24.30 3.18 6.91
N GLU A 280 -24.23 4.52 7.01
CA GLU A 280 -25.32 5.36 7.53
C GLU A 280 -26.41 5.63 6.49
N TRP A 281 -26.02 5.89 5.23
CA TRP A 281 -26.97 6.29 4.18
C TRP A 281 -27.53 5.10 3.41
N GLY A 282 -26.79 4.01 3.28
CA GLY A 282 -27.13 2.86 2.42
C GLY A 282 -26.85 3.13 0.95
N THR A 283 -26.57 2.07 0.18
CA THR A 283 -26.23 2.18 -1.25
C THR A 283 -27.42 2.61 -2.11
N GLU A 284 -28.65 2.21 -1.75
CA GLU A 284 -29.89 2.60 -2.47
C GLU A 284 -30.08 4.13 -2.45
N LYS A 285 -30.05 4.75 -1.26
CA LYS A 285 -30.19 6.21 -1.14
C LYS A 285 -29.06 6.95 -1.86
N ILE A 286 -27.83 6.44 -1.76
CA ILE A 286 -26.67 7.05 -2.45
C ILE A 286 -26.90 6.99 -3.98
N ARG A 287 -27.33 5.84 -4.50
CA ARG A 287 -27.63 5.66 -5.92
C ARG A 287 -28.73 6.61 -6.41
N ASP A 288 -29.82 6.73 -5.64
CA ASP A 288 -30.93 7.63 -5.98
C ASP A 288 -30.47 9.08 -6.07
N LEU A 289 -29.68 9.55 -5.10
CA LEU A 289 -29.13 10.91 -5.13
C LEU A 289 -28.14 11.13 -6.27
N LEU A 290 -27.30 10.13 -6.59
CA LEU A 290 -26.43 10.21 -7.77
C LEU A 290 -27.26 10.40 -9.05
N GLN A 291 -28.35 9.64 -9.20
CA GLN A 291 -29.25 9.74 -10.34
C GLN A 291 -29.96 11.10 -10.40
N GLU A 292 -30.39 11.65 -9.27
CA GLU A 292 -31.20 12.86 -9.21
C GLU A 292 -30.37 14.14 -9.37
N GLU A 293 -29.12 14.18 -8.83
CA GLU A 293 -28.39 15.43 -8.64
C GLU A 293 -27.02 15.47 -9.34
N TYR A 294 -26.40 14.32 -9.67
CA TYR A 294 -24.98 14.28 -10.09
C TYR A 294 -24.74 13.75 -11.51
N VAL A 295 -25.66 12.95 -12.08
CA VAL A 295 -25.51 12.40 -13.43
C VAL A 295 -26.74 12.72 -14.28
N ASP A 296 -26.54 12.96 -15.58
CA ASP A 296 -27.62 13.32 -16.53
C ASP A 296 -28.12 12.14 -17.38
N PHE A 297 -27.63 10.95 -17.12
CA PHE A 297 -28.00 9.69 -17.78
C PHE A 297 -28.61 8.69 -16.79
N GLU A 298 -29.41 7.73 -17.31
CA GLU A 298 -30.01 6.69 -16.48
C GLU A 298 -28.96 5.69 -15.98
N LEU A 299 -28.86 5.53 -14.65
CA LEU A 299 -28.00 4.55 -14.00
C LEU A 299 -28.54 3.13 -14.22
N ARG A 300 -27.77 2.30 -14.88
CA ARG A 300 -28.11 0.89 -15.07
C ARG A 300 -27.75 0.08 -13.84
N SER A 301 -28.61 -0.89 -13.49
CA SER A 301 -28.30 -1.87 -12.44
C SER A 301 -27.09 -2.72 -12.80
N ALA A 302 -26.31 -3.08 -11.80
CA ALA A 302 -25.17 -3.98 -11.98
C ALA A 302 -25.60 -5.36 -12.52
N GLY A 303 -26.73 -5.91 -12.06
CA GLY A 303 -27.25 -7.19 -12.53
C GLY A 303 -26.22 -8.34 -12.47
N GLU A 304 -26.48 -9.45 -13.16
CA GLU A 304 -25.55 -10.58 -13.23
C GLU A 304 -24.44 -10.34 -14.27
N ASN A 305 -23.22 -10.73 -13.95
CA ASN A 305 -22.12 -10.80 -14.91
C ASN A 305 -22.26 -12.02 -15.80
N ILE A 306 -21.95 -11.88 -17.09
CA ILE A 306 -21.70 -13.04 -17.93
C ILE A 306 -20.46 -13.72 -17.36
N ARG A 307 -20.64 -14.93 -16.84
CA ARG A 307 -19.55 -15.82 -16.46
C ARG A 307 -19.08 -16.55 -17.72
N ASP A 308 -18.19 -15.91 -18.48
CA ASP A 308 -17.41 -16.67 -19.44
C ASP A 308 -16.54 -17.66 -18.67
N GLU A 309 -16.14 -18.76 -19.30
CA GLU A 309 -14.93 -19.51 -18.93
C GLU A 309 -13.70 -18.60 -19.16
N TYR A 310 -13.69 -17.47 -18.50
CA TYR A 310 -12.58 -16.55 -18.48
C TYR A 310 -11.48 -17.19 -17.64
N THR A 311 -10.67 -17.98 -18.34
CA THR A 311 -9.45 -18.52 -17.75
C THR A 311 -8.52 -17.35 -17.51
N TYR A 312 -8.54 -16.86 -16.30
CA TYR A 312 -7.56 -15.99 -15.74
C TYR A 312 -6.21 -16.52 -16.02
N ASN A 313 -5.45 -16.43 -16.85
CA ASN A 313 -4.14 -17.05 -17.06
C ASN A 313 -4.09 -18.17 -18.10
N ALA A 314 -4.70 -17.98 -19.27
CA ALA A 314 -4.36 -18.82 -20.42
C ALA A 314 -2.83 -18.84 -20.59
N GLY A 315 -2.19 -19.95 -20.21
CA GLY A 315 -0.73 -20.13 -20.29
C GLY A 315 0.05 -20.03 -18.98
N ARG A 316 -0.55 -19.67 -17.84
CA ARG A 316 0.08 -19.85 -16.52
C ARG A 316 -0.22 -21.24 -15.96
N PRO A 317 0.75 -21.89 -15.29
CA PRO A 317 0.43 -23.08 -14.52
C PRO A 317 -0.61 -22.73 -13.44
N GLU A 318 -1.62 -23.57 -13.23
CA GLU A 318 -2.57 -23.43 -12.11
C GLU A 318 -1.85 -23.28 -10.75
N SER A 319 -0.67 -23.89 -10.63
CA SER A 319 0.23 -23.79 -9.48
C SER A 319 0.80 -22.39 -9.21
N ALA A 320 0.72 -21.45 -10.14
CA ALA A 320 1.30 -20.12 -9.96
C ALA A 320 0.49 -19.19 -9.04
N GLY A 321 -0.70 -19.59 -8.58
CA GLY A 321 -1.58 -18.77 -7.74
C GLY A 321 -2.15 -17.55 -8.47
N LYS A 322 -2.79 -16.65 -7.73
CA LYS A 322 -3.29 -15.38 -8.27
C LYS A 322 -2.14 -14.52 -8.77
N HIS A 323 -2.39 -13.80 -9.86
CA HIS A 323 -1.41 -12.94 -10.52
C HIS A 323 -0.88 -11.84 -9.59
N ASP A 324 0.42 -11.86 -9.30
CA ASP A 324 1.10 -10.88 -8.46
C ASP A 324 2.08 -10.00 -9.24
N HIS A 325 2.16 -10.20 -10.55
CA HIS A 325 3.04 -9.53 -11.50
C HIS A 325 4.55 -9.80 -11.30
N VAL A 326 4.97 -10.65 -10.37
CA VAL A 326 6.38 -11.05 -10.20
C VAL A 326 6.72 -12.13 -11.23
N GLY A 327 7.83 -11.96 -11.93
CA GLY A 327 8.26 -12.85 -13.01
C GLY A 327 8.30 -12.20 -14.37
N VAL A 328 8.47 -12.99 -15.41
CA VAL A 328 8.49 -12.57 -16.83
C VAL A 328 7.12 -12.82 -17.43
N HIS A 329 6.53 -11.81 -18.02
CA HIS A 329 5.17 -11.87 -18.55
C HIS A 329 5.07 -11.15 -19.89
N GLU A 330 4.42 -11.80 -20.87
CA GLU A 330 4.16 -11.25 -22.19
C GLU A 330 3.05 -10.21 -22.17
N GLN A 331 3.27 -9.06 -22.80
CA GLN A 331 2.32 -7.98 -23.00
C GLN A 331 1.41 -8.21 -24.21
N ALA A 332 0.40 -7.37 -24.39
CA ALA A 332 -0.54 -7.47 -25.50
C ALA A 332 0.10 -7.21 -26.87
N ASP A 333 1.17 -6.44 -26.92
CA ASP A 333 1.92 -6.08 -28.12
C ASP A 333 3.02 -7.08 -28.50
N GLY A 334 3.29 -8.06 -27.65
CA GLY A 334 4.30 -9.11 -27.85
C GLY A 334 5.63 -8.82 -27.16
N ASP A 335 5.85 -7.63 -26.62
CA ASP A 335 6.94 -7.35 -25.70
C ASP A 335 6.65 -7.97 -24.32
N TYR A 336 7.55 -7.79 -23.37
CA TYR A 336 7.43 -8.37 -22.04
C TYR A 336 7.52 -7.29 -20.95
N TYR A 337 6.88 -7.56 -19.82
CA TYR A 337 7.26 -6.89 -18.57
C TYR A 337 7.91 -7.89 -17.61
N VAL A 338 8.87 -7.39 -16.84
CA VAL A 338 9.59 -8.19 -15.85
C VAL A 338 9.33 -7.60 -14.45
N GLY A 339 8.56 -8.35 -13.67
CA GLY A 339 8.24 -7.97 -12.29
C GLY A 339 9.26 -8.50 -11.30
N LEU A 340 9.84 -7.60 -10.51
CA LEU A 340 10.85 -7.92 -9.53
C LEU A 340 10.23 -8.08 -8.14
N SER A 341 10.85 -8.88 -7.29
CA SER A 341 10.49 -8.98 -5.87
C SER A 341 11.50 -8.22 -5.02
N VAL A 342 11.07 -7.10 -4.46
CA VAL A 342 11.85 -6.28 -3.53
C VAL A 342 11.46 -6.62 -2.11
N ALA A 343 12.42 -7.12 -1.32
CA ALA A 343 12.15 -7.46 0.07
C ALA A 343 11.56 -6.26 0.83
N VAL A 344 10.34 -6.43 1.36
CA VAL A 344 9.56 -5.42 2.09
C VAL A 344 9.37 -4.08 1.36
N GLY A 345 9.60 -4.05 0.04
CA GLY A 345 9.44 -2.86 -0.79
C GLY A 345 10.45 -1.75 -0.51
N ARG A 346 11.67 -2.07 -0.07
CA ARG A 346 12.72 -1.08 0.18
C ARG A 346 13.89 -1.28 -0.77
N LEU A 347 14.14 -0.30 -1.64
CA LEU A 347 15.30 -0.23 -2.53
C LEU A 347 16.33 0.74 -1.95
N THR A 348 17.62 0.40 -1.96
CA THR A 348 18.64 1.42 -1.70
C THR A 348 18.59 2.51 -2.77
N ALA A 349 19.10 3.69 -2.47
CA ALA A 349 19.16 4.78 -3.43
C ALA A 349 19.94 4.39 -4.70
N SER A 350 21.05 3.64 -4.53
CA SER A 350 21.82 3.09 -5.64
C SER A 350 21.04 2.06 -6.46
N ASP A 351 20.32 1.14 -5.80
CA ASP A 351 19.48 0.16 -6.52
C ASP A 351 18.38 0.85 -7.34
N ALA A 352 17.78 1.93 -6.80
CA ALA A 352 16.74 2.68 -7.52
C ALA A 352 17.29 3.38 -8.78
N ILE A 353 18.51 3.92 -8.70
CA ILE A 353 19.19 4.54 -9.85
C ILE A 353 19.57 3.47 -10.87
N GLU A 354 20.20 2.37 -10.45
CA GLU A 354 20.58 1.26 -11.31
C GLU A 354 19.35 0.61 -11.99
N LEU A 355 18.25 0.46 -11.27
CA LEU A 355 17.00 -0.06 -11.84
C LEU A 355 16.44 0.86 -12.94
N ALA A 356 16.57 2.17 -12.79
CA ALA A 356 16.18 3.12 -13.83
C ALA A 356 17.10 3.02 -15.06
N ASP A 357 18.43 2.83 -14.85
CA ASP A 357 19.37 2.61 -15.94
C ASP A 357 19.07 1.31 -16.72
N ILE A 358 18.75 0.24 -15.99
CA ILE A 358 18.34 -1.05 -16.57
C ILE A 358 17.03 -0.90 -17.35
N ALA A 359 16.04 -0.16 -16.82
CA ALA A 359 14.79 0.08 -17.54
C ALA A 359 15.01 0.82 -18.87
N ASP A 360 15.90 1.81 -18.89
CA ASP A 360 16.29 2.54 -20.12
C ASP A 360 17.05 1.65 -21.12
N GLU A 361 17.90 0.75 -20.65
CA GLU A 361 18.73 -0.10 -21.52
C GLU A 361 17.94 -1.23 -22.15
N TYR A 362 17.10 -1.90 -21.36
CA TYR A 362 16.44 -3.14 -21.77
C TYR A 362 15.00 -2.94 -22.24
N GLY A 363 14.27 -1.93 -21.75
CA GLY A 363 12.88 -1.67 -22.07
C GLY A 363 12.63 -0.27 -22.62
N SER A 364 11.46 0.27 -22.30
CA SER A 364 11.06 1.64 -22.66
C SER A 364 11.57 2.73 -21.69
N GLY A 365 12.21 2.34 -20.59
CA GLY A 365 12.55 3.22 -19.49
C GLY A 365 11.39 3.44 -18.50
N GLU A 366 10.17 3.01 -18.83
CA GLU A 366 9.03 3.06 -17.93
C GLU A 366 9.16 2.00 -16.82
N VAL A 367 8.96 2.42 -15.56
CA VAL A 367 8.88 1.54 -14.40
C VAL A 367 7.50 1.69 -13.77
N ARG A 368 6.82 0.58 -13.49
CA ARG A 368 5.52 0.61 -12.82
C ARG A 368 5.60 -0.03 -11.44
N LEU A 369 4.84 0.51 -10.50
CA LEU A 369 4.79 0.04 -9.13
C LEU A 369 3.52 -0.78 -8.88
N THR A 370 3.67 -1.88 -8.14
CA THR A 370 2.54 -2.71 -7.73
C THR A 370 2.04 -2.34 -6.33
N ARG A 371 0.83 -2.76 -5.99
CA ARG A 371 0.31 -2.66 -4.62
C ARG A 371 0.96 -3.63 -3.63
N ARG A 372 1.84 -4.51 -4.12
CA ARG A 372 2.67 -5.42 -3.33
C ARG A 372 4.10 -4.93 -3.16
N GLN A 373 4.31 -3.62 -3.31
CA GLN A 373 5.60 -2.97 -3.08
C GLN A 373 6.72 -3.48 -4.01
N ASN A 374 6.39 -3.84 -5.25
CA ASN A 374 7.32 -4.35 -6.24
C ASN A 374 7.33 -3.47 -7.48
N PRO A 375 8.48 -3.29 -8.16
CA PRO A 375 8.59 -2.60 -9.43
C PRO A 375 8.46 -3.59 -10.61
N LEU A 376 7.99 -3.08 -11.75
CA LEU A 376 7.93 -3.76 -13.02
C LEU A 376 8.77 -2.98 -14.03
N LEU A 377 9.61 -3.66 -14.79
CA LEU A 377 10.30 -3.15 -15.98
C LEU A 377 9.42 -3.41 -17.18
N MET A 378 9.08 -2.36 -17.94
CA MET A 378 8.09 -2.44 -19.01
C MET A 378 8.71 -2.49 -20.39
N ASP A 379 7.93 -3.04 -21.35
CA ASP A 379 8.20 -3.01 -22.79
C ASP A 379 9.59 -3.59 -23.16
N VAL A 380 9.93 -4.76 -22.60
CA VAL A 380 11.20 -5.46 -22.84
C VAL A 380 11.04 -6.38 -24.05
N PRO A 381 11.80 -6.18 -25.15
CA PRO A 381 11.79 -7.08 -26.28
C PRO A 381 12.30 -8.49 -25.93
N GLU A 382 11.73 -9.54 -26.56
CA GLU A 382 12.09 -10.94 -26.28
C GLU A 382 13.61 -11.19 -26.37
N GLU A 383 14.26 -10.61 -27.36
CA GLU A 383 15.70 -10.78 -27.58
C GLU A 383 16.60 -10.17 -26.51
N LYS A 384 16.07 -9.29 -25.65
CA LYS A 384 16.81 -8.68 -24.53
C LYS A 384 16.57 -9.39 -23.19
N LEU A 385 15.62 -10.32 -23.11
CA LEU A 385 15.23 -10.95 -21.84
C LEU A 385 16.38 -11.70 -21.16
N ASP A 386 17.13 -12.50 -21.90
CA ASP A 386 18.22 -13.29 -21.33
C ASP A 386 19.33 -12.40 -20.75
N ASP A 387 19.67 -11.31 -21.44
CA ASP A 387 20.68 -10.35 -20.98
C ASP A 387 20.16 -9.58 -19.75
N LEU A 388 18.91 -9.11 -19.76
CA LEU A 388 18.27 -8.48 -18.61
C LEU A 388 18.25 -9.40 -17.37
N LEU A 389 17.85 -10.66 -17.55
CA LEU A 389 17.78 -11.63 -16.43
C LEU A 389 19.17 -11.99 -15.87
N ALA A 390 20.24 -11.73 -16.59
CA ALA A 390 21.62 -11.92 -16.14
C ALA A 390 22.18 -10.72 -15.36
N GLU A 391 21.46 -9.57 -15.32
CA GLU A 391 21.88 -8.39 -14.58
C GLU A 391 22.02 -8.66 -13.07
N PRO A 392 23.14 -8.23 -12.43
CA PRO A 392 23.39 -8.48 -11.02
C PRO A 392 22.26 -7.96 -10.10
N LEU A 393 21.66 -6.82 -10.42
CA LEU A 393 20.55 -6.25 -9.65
C LEU A 393 19.33 -7.19 -9.62
N LEU A 394 19.05 -7.92 -10.70
CA LEU A 394 17.98 -8.90 -10.77
C LEU A 394 18.30 -10.19 -9.98
N GLY A 395 19.56 -10.41 -9.63
CA GLY A 395 19.94 -11.43 -8.66
C GLY A 395 19.59 -11.03 -7.22
N LYS A 396 19.62 -9.73 -6.91
CA LYS A 396 19.24 -9.16 -5.59
C LYS A 396 17.73 -8.99 -5.47
N HIS A 397 17.09 -8.41 -6.49
CA HIS A 397 15.66 -8.18 -6.59
C HIS A 397 15.07 -9.10 -7.65
N THR A 398 15.00 -10.38 -7.32
CA THR A 398 14.77 -11.45 -8.30
C THR A 398 13.33 -11.51 -8.83
N PRO A 399 13.12 -11.80 -10.13
CA PRO A 399 11.81 -12.16 -10.66
C PRO A 399 11.36 -13.59 -10.30
N VAL A 400 12.23 -14.39 -9.63
CA VAL A 400 11.97 -15.77 -9.22
C VAL A 400 12.26 -15.92 -7.71
N PRO A 401 11.53 -15.19 -6.84
CA PRO A 401 11.74 -15.26 -5.39
C PRO A 401 11.20 -16.57 -4.80
N ASN A 402 11.67 -16.91 -3.59
CA ASN A 402 11.06 -17.96 -2.79
C ASN A 402 9.62 -17.57 -2.37
N PRO A 403 8.76 -18.53 -1.99
CA PRO A 403 7.35 -18.28 -1.67
C PRO A 403 7.11 -17.23 -0.58
N PHE A 404 7.98 -17.16 0.42
CA PHE A 404 7.86 -16.19 1.52
C PHE A 404 8.11 -14.76 1.04
N GLN A 405 9.21 -14.52 0.32
CA GLN A 405 9.54 -13.20 -0.19
C GLN A 405 8.51 -12.71 -1.21
N ARG A 406 8.04 -13.60 -2.09
CA ARG A 406 7.07 -13.28 -3.14
C ARG A 406 5.76 -12.70 -2.58
N GLY A 407 5.28 -13.21 -1.45
CA GLY A 407 4.00 -12.87 -0.85
C GLY A 407 4.04 -11.77 0.20
N THR A 408 5.22 -11.23 0.53
CA THR A 408 5.35 -10.39 1.72
C THR A 408 5.15 -8.89 1.43
N VAL A 409 4.45 -8.25 2.36
CA VAL A 409 4.23 -6.80 2.41
C VAL A 409 4.46 -6.31 3.84
N ALA A 410 5.20 -5.21 4.00
CA ALA A 410 5.42 -4.58 5.30
C ALA A 410 5.18 -3.06 5.26
N CYS A 411 4.55 -2.51 6.30
CA CYS A 411 4.46 -1.07 6.46
C CYS A 411 5.76 -0.49 7.02
N THR A 412 5.81 0.82 7.18
CA THR A 412 6.99 1.54 7.67
C THR A 412 7.40 1.17 9.12
N GLY A 413 6.44 0.81 10.00
CA GLY A 413 6.73 0.43 11.39
C GLY A 413 7.20 1.58 12.29
N THR A 414 7.69 1.23 13.47
CA THR A 414 8.19 2.19 14.48
C THR A 414 9.47 2.87 14.07
N GLU A 415 10.12 2.44 13.01
CA GLU A 415 11.30 3.13 12.48
C GLU A 415 11.00 4.62 12.20
N PHE A 416 9.80 4.92 11.64
CA PHE A 416 9.41 6.29 11.28
C PHE A 416 7.99 6.69 11.69
N CYS A 417 7.13 5.73 12.04
CA CYS A 417 5.71 5.99 12.25
C CYS A 417 5.37 6.08 13.74
N SER A 418 4.92 7.25 14.19
CA SER A 418 4.46 7.48 15.56
C SER A 418 3.23 6.69 15.99
N LEU A 419 2.49 6.07 15.06
CA LEU A 419 1.32 5.24 15.36
C LEU A 419 1.66 3.75 15.48
N ALA A 420 2.83 3.34 15.01
CA ALA A 420 3.25 1.94 15.08
C ALA A 420 3.62 1.53 16.50
N LEU A 421 3.42 0.26 16.81
CA LEU A 421 3.76 -0.36 18.08
C LEU A 421 4.94 -1.33 17.95
N THR A 422 5.31 -1.68 16.71
CA THR A 422 6.40 -2.62 16.42
C THR A 422 7.20 -2.15 15.22
N GLU A 423 8.47 -2.50 15.22
CA GLU A 423 9.30 -2.47 14.03
C GLU A 423 8.78 -3.50 13.00
N THR A 424 8.88 -3.20 11.72
CA THR A 424 8.32 -4.05 10.67
C THR A 424 9.33 -4.42 9.58
N LYS A 425 9.89 -3.46 8.82
CA LYS A 425 10.63 -3.77 7.60
C LYS A 425 11.90 -4.59 7.83
N ALA A 426 12.79 -4.14 8.71
CA ALA A 426 14.04 -4.86 8.97
C ALA A 426 13.76 -6.22 9.63
N ARG A 427 12.83 -6.27 10.59
CA ARG A 427 12.40 -7.53 11.20
C ARG A 427 11.86 -8.50 10.15
N THR A 428 10.95 -8.04 9.28
CA THR A 428 10.35 -8.90 8.26
C THR A 428 11.40 -9.39 7.27
N ALA A 429 12.29 -8.53 6.78
CA ALA A 429 13.35 -8.93 5.86
C ALA A 429 14.23 -10.06 6.44
N ARG A 430 14.57 -9.97 7.73
CA ARG A 430 15.29 -11.04 8.44
C ARG A 430 14.45 -12.29 8.63
N MET A 431 13.20 -12.15 9.03
CA MET A 431 12.27 -13.26 9.21
C MET A 431 12.07 -14.07 7.92
N LEU A 432 11.97 -13.39 6.76
CA LEU A 432 11.85 -14.08 5.48
C LEU A 432 13.07 -14.96 5.15
N ARG A 433 14.27 -14.46 5.47
CA ARG A 433 15.50 -15.26 5.30
C ARG A 433 15.51 -16.45 6.25
N TRP A 434 15.18 -16.22 7.53
CA TRP A 434 15.09 -17.28 8.51
C TRP A 434 14.07 -18.34 8.13
N LEU A 435 12.85 -17.96 7.71
CA LEU A 435 11.82 -18.89 7.24
C LEU A 435 12.28 -19.69 6.00
N ARG A 436 12.92 -19.03 5.02
CA ARG A 436 13.48 -19.71 3.85
C ARG A 436 14.49 -20.80 4.23
N ASP A 437 15.31 -20.52 5.23
CA ASP A 437 16.43 -21.39 5.63
C ASP A 437 15.98 -22.52 6.60
N ASN A 438 14.81 -22.40 7.25
CA ASN A 438 14.35 -23.30 8.30
C ASN A 438 13.00 -23.98 8.03
N VAL A 439 12.22 -23.55 7.02
CA VAL A 439 10.87 -24.07 6.75
C VAL A 439 10.76 -24.56 5.32
N ASP A 440 10.47 -25.85 5.17
CA ASP A 440 10.23 -26.43 3.86
C ASP A 440 8.81 -26.09 3.35
N VAL A 441 8.74 -25.59 2.13
CA VAL A 441 7.48 -25.27 1.44
C VAL A 441 7.36 -26.18 0.21
N PRO A 442 6.21 -26.84 -0.03
CA PRO A 442 6.01 -27.68 -1.21
C PRO A 442 6.26 -26.93 -2.53
N ASP A 443 6.85 -27.58 -3.52
CA ASP A 443 7.25 -27.00 -4.80
C ASP A 443 6.10 -26.35 -5.59
N ASP A 444 4.86 -26.80 -5.37
CA ASP A 444 3.65 -26.26 -6.00
C ASP A 444 3.08 -25.04 -5.28
N VAL A 445 3.66 -24.61 -4.15
CA VAL A 445 3.32 -23.38 -3.44
C VAL A 445 4.22 -22.24 -3.91
N SER A 446 3.73 -21.45 -4.84
CA SER A 446 4.51 -20.37 -5.42
C SER A 446 4.57 -19.12 -4.53
N GLN A 447 3.63 -18.96 -3.58
CA GLN A 447 3.48 -17.75 -2.77
C GLN A 447 2.79 -18.05 -1.43
N LEU A 448 3.30 -17.44 -0.35
CA LEU A 448 2.64 -17.29 0.95
C LEU A 448 2.56 -15.81 1.29
N LYS A 449 1.34 -15.28 1.42
CA LYS A 449 1.13 -13.85 1.71
C LYS A 449 1.28 -13.59 3.20
N ILE A 450 2.46 -13.12 3.61
CA ILE A 450 2.73 -12.70 4.98
C ILE A 450 2.75 -11.17 5.02
N HIS A 451 1.71 -10.54 5.55
CA HIS A 451 1.60 -9.10 5.58
C HIS A 451 1.75 -8.55 7.00
N TYR A 452 2.63 -7.58 7.17
CA TYR A 452 2.91 -6.99 8.47
C TYR A 452 2.54 -5.51 8.56
N SER A 453 1.60 -5.22 9.45
CA SER A 453 1.22 -3.86 9.83
C SER A 453 1.68 -3.58 11.26
N GLY A 454 2.53 -2.58 11.47
CA GLY A 454 3.07 -2.21 12.80
C GLY A 454 2.01 -1.73 13.80
N CYS A 455 0.75 -1.59 13.39
CA CYS A 455 -0.41 -1.29 14.23
C CYS A 455 -1.72 -1.59 13.50
N THR A 456 -2.85 -1.43 14.19
CA THR A 456 -4.20 -1.66 13.67
C THR A 456 -4.67 -0.64 12.61
N ALA A 457 -3.83 0.30 12.16
CA ALA A 457 -4.12 1.16 11.01
C ALA A 457 -4.07 0.41 9.67
N ASP A 458 -3.44 -0.76 9.67
CA ASP A 458 -3.40 -1.73 8.59
C ASP A 458 -2.81 -1.18 7.27
N CYS A 459 -1.70 -0.46 7.39
CA CYS A 459 -1.00 0.08 6.22
C CYS A 459 -0.27 -1.02 5.42
N GLY A 460 0.13 -2.12 6.06
CA GLY A 460 0.71 -3.30 5.43
C GLY A 460 -0.34 -4.31 4.97
N GLN A 461 -1.65 -4.02 5.11
CA GLN A 461 -2.75 -4.85 4.61
C GLN A 461 -2.83 -6.26 5.25
N ALA A 462 -2.49 -6.38 6.52
CA ALA A 462 -2.50 -7.65 7.25
C ALA A 462 -3.86 -8.37 7.21
N ASN A 463 -4.98 -7.61 7.19
CA ASN A 463 -6.31 -8.22 7.09
C ASN A 463 -6.56 -9.03 5.82
N THR A 464 -5.75 -8.88 4.76
CA THR A 464 -6.00 -9.47 3.44
C THR A 464 -4.94 -10.49 3.03
N ALA A 465 -4.14 -10.95 3.99
CA ALA A 465 -3.05 -11.89 3.79
C ALA A 465 -3.45 -13.34 4.09
N ASP A 466 -2.65 -14.29 3.64
CA ASP A 466 -2.72 -15.69 4.10
C ASP A 466 -2.40 -15.73 5.59
N ILE A 467 -1.31 -15.03 6.01
CA ILE A 467 -0.92 -14.82 7.41
C ILE A 467 -0.75 -13.31 7.64
N GLY A 468 -1.64 -12.74 8.43
CA GLY A 468 -1.64 -11.31 8.76
C GLY A 468 -1.06 -11.03 10.14
N LEU A 469 -0.15 -10.04 10.25
CA LEU A 469 0.50 -9.65 11.50
C LEU A 469 0.13 -8.21 11.86
N PHE A 470 -0.45 -8.01 13.07
CA PHE A 470 -0.62 -6.69 13.66
C PHE A 470 0.33 -6.45 14.81
N GLY A 471 1.10 -5.36 14.73
CA GLY A 471 1.94 -4.90 15.82
C GLY A 471 1.14 -4.55 17.07
N MET A 472 1.59 -5.09 18.20
CA MET A 472 1.02 -4.99 19.52
C MET A 472 2.12 -4.84 20.57
N ARG A 473 1.73 -4.75 21.86
CA ARG A 473 2.61 -4.85 23.01
C ARG A 473 2.15 -5.98 23.92
N ALA A 474 3.08 -6.70 24.54
CA ALA A 474 2.82 -7.74 25.54
C ALA A 474 3.77 -7.60 26.73
N GLN A 475 3.41 -8.22 27.86
CA GLN A 475 4.34 -8.42 28.96
C GLN A 475 5.03 -9.78 28.83
N LYS A 476 6.37 -9.78 28.89
CA LYS A 476 7.22 -10.97 28.95
C LYS A 476 8.24 -10.75 30.08
N ASP A 477 8.32 -11.67 31.03
CA ASP A 477 9.23 -11.61 32.18
C ASP A 477 9.19 -10.30 33.01
N GLY A 478 8.03 -9.63 33.00
CA GLY A 478 7.80 -8.38 33.73
C GLY A 478 8.16 -7.10 32.96
N GLU A 479 8.63 -7.22 31.73
CA GLU A 479 8.93 -6.11 30.82
C GLU A 479 7.87 -6.01 29.72
N MET A 480 7.65 -4.78 29.20
CA MET A 480 6.83 -4.55 28.00
C MET A 480 7.69 -4.80 26.76
N VAL A 481 7.30 -5.78 25.96
CA VAL A 481 7.98 -6.15 24.72
C VAL A 481 7.10 -5.90 23.51
N GLU A 482 7.72 -5.82 22.33
CA GLU A 482 7.00 -5.88 21.07
C GLU A 482 6.31 -7.24 20.91
N ALA A 483 5.11 -7.21 20.38
CA ALA A 483 4.28 -8.40 20.18
C ALA A 483 3.45 -8.28 18.91
N MET A 484 2.86 -9.38 18.48
CA MET A 484 1.99 -9.39 17.31
C MET A 484 0.73 -10.20 17.57
N ASP A 485 -0.39 -9.72 17.00
CA ASP A 485 -1.55 -10.58 16.75
C ASP A 485 -1.33 -11.29 15.41
N ILE A 486 -1.66 -12.57 15.33
CA ILE A 486 -1.56 -13.42 14.13
C ILE A 486 -2.97 -13.77 13.66
N GLY A 487 -3.27 -13.46 12.41
CA GLY A 487 -4.52 -13.81 11.73
C GLY A 487 -4.26 -14.64 10.49
N VAL A 488 -5.24 -15.43 10.06
CA VAL A 488 -5.12 -16.37 8.92
C VAL A 488 -6.31 -16.30 7.97
N GLY A 489 -6.11 -16.69 6.71
CA GLY A 489 -7.20 -16.96 5.75
C GLY A 489 -7.80 -15.71 5.07
N GLY A 490 -7.10 -14.57 5.06
CA GLY A 490 -7.54 -13.40 4.31
C GLY A 490 -7.30 -13.51 2.81
N GLY A 491 -7.97 -12.65 2.05
CA GLY A 491 -7.82 -12.61 0.59
C GLY A 491 -8.46 -11.39 -0.04
N ILE A 492 -8.01 -11.08 -1.27
CA ILE A 492 -8.57 -10.03 -2.14
C ILE A 492 -8.84 -10.65 -3.50
N GLY A 493 -9.64 -10.01 -4.31
CA GLY A 493 -10.04 -10.44 -5.64
C GLY A 493 -11.51 -10.74 -5.72
N GLU A 494 -11.91 -11.76 -6.44
CA GLU A 494 -13.31 -12.07 -6.72
C GLU A 494 -14.14 -12.36 -5.45
N ASP A 495 -13.52 -13.01 -4.46
CA ASP A 495 -14.15 -13.30 -3.16
C ASP A 495 -13.29 -12.74 -2.01
N PRO A 496 -13.41 -11.44 -1.71
CA PRO A 496 -12.60 -10.81 -0.68
C PRO A 496 -13.04 -11.21 0.73
N SER A 497 -12.09 -11.60 1.56
CA SER A 497 -12.30 -11.91 2.98
C SER A 497 -11.19 -11.32 3.85
N PHE A 498 -11.46 -11.20 5.12
CA PHE A 498 -10.47 -10.75 6.09
C PHE A 498 -9.99 -11.90 6.97
N VAL A 499 -8.73 -11.79 7.43
CA VAL A 499 -8.17 -12.80 8.34
C VAL A 499 -9.02 -12.99 9.58
N GLU A 500 -9.05 -14.22 10.08
CA GLU A 500 -9.50 -14.54 11.43
C GLU A 500 -8.30 -14.60 12.39
N TRP A 501 -8.42 -13.94 13.54
CA TRP A 501 -7.31 -13.76 14.48
C TRP A 501 -7.18 -14.99 15.37
N VAL A 502 -6.16 -15.82 15.11
CA VAL A 502 -5.91 -17.11 15.80
C VAL A 502 -5.03 -16.97 17.04
N ARG A 503 -4.11 -16.00 17.08
CA ARG A 503 -3.26 -15.70 18.25
C ARG A 503 -3.22 -14.21 18.51
N GLN A 504 -3.09 -13.84 19.78
CA GLN A 504 -3.03 -12.44 20.18
C GLN A 504 -1.85 -12.17 21.09
N ARG A 505 -1.16 -11.05 20.86
CA ARG A 505 -0.06 -10.53 21.66
C ARG A 505 1.07 -11.54 21.87
N ILE A 506 1.43 -12.27 20.82
CA ILE A 506 2.58 -13.16 20.81
C ILE A 506 3.85 -12.31 20.85
N PRO A 507 4.78 -12.52 21.79
CA PRO A 507 6.07 -11.84 21.80
C PRO A 507 6.78 -11.95 20.44
N ALA A 508 7.42 -10.88 20.02
CA ALA A 508 7.92 -10.77 18.65
C ALA A 508 9.01 -11.79 18.30
N ASP A 509 9.73 -12.29 19.31
CA ASP A 509 10.74 -13.36 19.20
C ASP A 509 10.13 -14.75 19.03
N GLU A 510 8.87 -14.95 19.41
CA GLU A 510 8.14 -16.21 19.24
C GLU A 510 7.31 -16.28 17.93
N VAL A 511 7.18 -15.17 17.21
CA VAL A 511 6.38 -15.09 15.98
C VAL A 511 6.96 -15.93 14.83
N PRO A 512 8.29 -15.96 14.58
CA PRO A 512 8.85 -16.82 13.53
C PRO A 512 8.53 -18.29 13.74
N GLY A 513 8.62 -18.80 14.97
CA GLY A 513 8.22 -20.19 15.33
C GLY A 513 6.74 -20.43 15.09
N ALA A 514 5.87 -19.49 15.46
CA ALA A 514 4.44 -19.59 15.19
C ALA A 514 4.09 -19.63 13.69
N ILE A 515 4.81 -18.86 12.85
CA ILE A 515 4.64 -18.92 11.40
C ILE A 515 5.17 -20.24 10.84
N ALA A 516 6.34 -20.67 11.31
CA ALA A 516 6.93 -21.95 10.90
C ALA A 516 5.97 -23.12 11.14
N SER A 517 5.45 -23.25 12.37
CA SER A 517 4.50 -24.31 12.72
C SER A 517 3.21 -24.29 11.89
N LEU A 518 2.70 -23.06 11.54
CA LEU A 518 1.55 -22.93 10.65
C LEU A 518 1.85 -23.41 9.22
N VAL A 519 3.02 -23.05 8.68
CA VAL A 519 3.41 -23.39 7.32
C VAL A 519 3.73 -24.90 7.22
N GLU A 520 4.36 -25.49 8.24
CA GLU A 520 4.61 -26.92 8.32
C GLU A 520 3.29 -27.72 8.37
N ALA A 521 2.33 -27.27 9.21
CA ALA A 521 1.02 -27.91 9.27
C ALA A 521 0.25 -27.80 7.94
N PHE A 522 0.34 -26.65 7.26
CA PHE A 522 -0.20 -26.47 5.91
C PHE A 522 0.48 -27.43 4.92
N ALA A 523 1.80 -27.51 4.91
CA ALA A 523 2.55 -28.38 3.99
C ALA A 523 2.19 -29.86 4.16
N GLU A 524 1.99 -30.31 5.42
CA GLU A 524 1.64 -31.71 5.75
C GLU A 524 0.19 -32.07 5.46
N ARG A 525 -0.76 -31.12 5.58
CA ARG A 525 -2.20 -31.42 5.65
C ARG A 525 -3.00 -30.99 4.45
N ARG A 526 -2.47 -30.06 3.63
CA ARG A 526 -3.17 -29.57 2.45
C ARG A 526 -3.31 -30.64 1.38
N GLU A 527 -4.34 -30.51 0.56
CA GLU A 527 -4.43 -31.26 -0.70
C GLU A 527 -3.46 -30.67 -1.75
N PRO A 528 -2.95 -31.48 -2.70
CA PRO A 528 -2.12 -30.97 -3.79
C PRO A 528 -2.82 -29.84 -4.57
N GLY A 529 -2.12 -28.70 -4.77
CA GLY A 529 -2.66 -27.52 -5.44
C GLY A 529 -3.53 -26.61 -4.55
N GLN A 530 -3.87 -27.03 -3.34
CA GLN A 530 -4.65 -26.21 -2.41
C GLN A 530 -3.82 -25.02 -1.90
N THR A 531 -4.38 -23.81 -1.99
CA THR A 531 -3.78 -22.60 -1.43
C THR A 531 -3.87 -22.56 0.09
N PHE A 532 -3.07 -21.72 0.74
CA PHE A 532 -3.12 -21.58 2.20
C PHE A 532 -4.51 -21.13 2.69
N ARG A 533 -5.15 -20.20 1.99
CA ARG A 533 -6.51 -19.74 2.31
C ARG A 533 -7.53 -20.88 2.22
N GLU A 534 -7.53 -21.63 1.12
CA GLU A 534 -8.44 -22.78 0.93
C GLU A 534 -8.21 -23.86 1.98
N TRP A 535 -6.97 -24.07 2.40
CA TRP A 535 -6.66 -24.99 3.49
C TRP A 535 -7.22 -24.49 4.84
N VAL A 536 -7.08 -23.18 5.15
CA VAL A 536 -7.67 -22.59 6.36
C VAL A 536 -9.19 -22.74 6.36
N GLU A 537 -9.85 -22.52 5.22
CA GLU A 537 -11.29 -22.67 5.05
C GLU A 537 -11.73 -24.14 5.24
N ALA A 538 -10.95 -25.10 4.76
CA ALA A 538 -11.24 -26.52 4.87
C ALA A 538 -11.02 -27.08 6.29
N GLU A 539 -9.91 -26.72 6.95
CA GLU A 539 -9.59 -27.16 8.32
C GLU A 539 -10.46 -26.47 9.38
N GLY A 540 -10.82 -25.20 9.12
CA GLY A 540 -11.50 -24.33 10.06
C GLY A 540 -10.55 -23.65 11.05
N THR A 541 -10.87 -22.42 11.41
CA THR A 541 -10.03 -21.53 12.23
C THR A 541 -9.67 -22.12 13.60
N GLU A 542 -10.57 -22.91 14.22
CA GLU A 542 -10.32 -23.54 15.51
C GLU A 542 -9.16 -24.54 15.43
N ALA A 543 -9.16 -25.41 14.40
CA ALA A 543 -8.07 -26.36 14.17
C ALA A 543 -6.76 -25.65 13.81
N VAL A 544 -6.81 -24.66 12.93
CA VAL A 544 -5.64 -23.85 12.52
C VAL A 544 -5.04 -23.10 13.71
N THR A 545 -5.86 -22.69 14.68
CA THR A 545 -5.37 -22.09 15.93
C THR A 545 -4.45 -23.03 16.70
N GLU A 546 -4.76 -24.34 16.75
CA GLU A 546 -3.91 -25.32 17.43
C GLU A 546 -2.58 -25.58 16.70
N TYR A 547 -2.54 -25.36 15.38
CA TYR A 547 -1.31 -25.49 14.59
C TYR A 547 -0.40 -24.25 14.69
N CYS A 548 -0.93 -23.11 15.10
CA CYS A 548 -0.15 -21.88 15.33
C CYS A 548 0.49 -21.94 16.73
N VAL A 549 1.68 -22.50 16.82
CA VAL A 549 2.40 -22.70 18.09
C VAL A 549 3.49 -21.66 18.25
N PRO A 550 3.34 -20.66 19.14
CA PRO A 550 4.41 -19.71 19.45
C PRO A 550 5.59 -20.45 20.12
N GLU A 551 6.77 -20.25 19.59
CA GLU A 551 8.00 -20.86 20.09
C GLU A 551 9.17 -19.91 19.89
N GLU A 552 10.03 -19.79 20.91
CA GLU A 552 11.32 -19.11 20.78
C GLU A 552 12.25 -19.90 19.84
N THR A 553 12.87 -19.20 18.94
CA THR A 553 13.79 -19.77 17.95
C THR A 553 15.15 -19.06 18.03
N ASP A 554 16.11 -19.45 17.20
CA ASP A 554 17.39 -18.76 17.03
C ASP A 554 17.28 -17.49 16.14
N PHE A 555 16.04 -17.05 15.85
CA PHE A 555 15.81 -15.82 15.10
C PHE A 555 16.26 -14.59 15.88
N GLU A 556 17.09 -13.78 15.26
CA GLU A 556 17.56 -12.52 15.81
C GLU A 556 17.19 -11.35 14.91
N ALA A 557 16.61 -10.31 15.49
CA ALA A 557 16.34 -9.06 14.81
C ALA A 557 16.69 -7.87 15.70
N PRO A 558 17.75 -7.12 15.40
CA PRO A 558 18.01 -5.83 16.03
C PRO A 558 16.92 -4.83 15.59
N TYR A 559 16.50 -3.98 16.52
CA TYR A 559 15.45 -2.98 16.27
C TYR A 559 16.03 -1.58 16.31
N MET A 560 15.71 -0.77 15.32
CA MET A 560 16.20 0.60 15.22
C MET A 560 15.66 1.50 16.33
N HIS A 561 14.46 1.22 16.82
CA HIS A 561 13.80 2.01 17.87
C HIS A 561 14.01 1.46 19.28
N ASP A 562 14.76 0.38 19.46
CA ASP A 562 15.08 -0.13 20.78
C ASP A 562 16.16 0.75 21.43
N ALA A 563 15.79 1.45 22.50
CA ALA A 563 16.69 2.30 23.26
C ALA A 563 17.95 1.59 23.79
N LYS A 564 17.93 0.25 23.82
CA LYS A 564 19.09 -0.57 24.20
C LYS A 564 20.06 -0.82 23.04
N GLN A 565 19.69 -0.50 21.81
CA GLN A 565 20.52 -0.69 20.62
C GLN A 565 21.42 0.54 20.40
N SER A 566 22.74 0.34 20.54
CA SER A 566 23.71 1.44 20.47
C SER A 566 23.86 2.11 19.10
N TRP A 567 23.38 1.46 18.05
CA TRP A 567 23.43 2.00 16.69
C TRP A 567 22.26 2.93 16.35
N TYR A 568 21.20 2.95 17.19
CA TYR A 568 20.06 3.85 17.01
C TYR A 568 20.33 5.20 17.67
N PRO A 569 20.48 6.32 16.89
CA PRO A 569 20.99 7.58 17.42
C PRO A 569 20.07 8.27 18.44
N PHE A 570 18.77 7.92 18.45
CA PHE A 570 17.75 8.54 19.30
C PHE A 570 17.38 7.67 20.52
N ALA A 571 18.05 6.57 20.72
CA ALA A 571 17.76 5.61 21.77
C ALA A 571 17.90 6.21 23.18
N GLU A 572 18.91 7.05 23.39
CA GLU A 572 19.16 7.68 24.69
C GLU A 572 18.10 8.73 25.05
N ASP A 573 17.60 9.48 24.07
CA ASP A 573 16.58 10.51 24.27
C ASP A 573 15.20 9.90 24.61
N GLU A 574 14.85 8.78 23.97
CA GLU A 574 13.62 8.04 24.31
C GLU A 574 13.66 7.46 25.73
N ALA A 575 14.80 6.90 26.15
CA ALA A 575 14.96 6.37 27.52
C ALA A 575 14.85 7.47 28.58
N GLN A 576 15.26 8.70 28.28
CA GLN A 576 15.12 9.84 29.19
C GLN A 576 13.67 10.37 29.24
N SER A 577 12.95 10.38 28.12
CA SER A 577 11.55 10.81 28.05
C SER A 577 10.59 9.87 28.80
N GLU A 578 10.83 8.56 28.75
CA GLU A 578 10.04 7.58 29.51
C GLU A 578 10.23 7.70 31.03
N GLN A 579 11.44 8.06 31.49
CA GLN A 579 11.72 8.28 32.91
C GLN A 579 11.05 9.55 33.45
N THR A 580 10.83 10.56 32.63
CA THR A 580 10.16 11.81 33.03
C THR A 580 8.64 11.66 33.16
N VAL A 581 8.03 10.78 32.38
CA VAL A 581 6.57 10.51 32.42
C VAL A 581 6.16 9.64 33.62
N THR A 582 7.10 8.90 34.22
CA THR A 582 6.81 8.05 35.40
C THR A 582 7.03 8.76 36.74
N SER A 583 7.45 10.02 36.75
CA SER A 583 7.80 10.78 37.98
C SER A 583 6.86 11.95 38.28
N ASP A 584 5.80 12.17 37.52
CA ASP A 584 4.68 13.08 37.80
C ASP A 584 3.33 12.29 37.77
#